data_a2d7d2f1097d87bee92253410f462dc2
#
_entry.id   a2d7d2f1097d87bee92253410f462dc2
#
_cell.length_a   1.000
_cell.length_b   1.000
_cell.length_c   1.000
_cell.angle_alpha   90.00
_cell.angle_beta   90.00
_cell.angle_gamma   90.00
#
_symmetry.space_group_name_H-M   'P 1'
#
loop_
_entity.id
_entity.type
_entity.pdbx_description
1 polymer ?
#
loop_
_entity_poly.entity_id
_entity_poly.type
_entity_poly.pdbx_seq_one_letter_code
_entity_poly.pdbx_strand_id
1 'polypeptide(L)'
;MLEDKRPPVCDYEGSDYQSRFWETGGREYEDRCEGIALKRLLPAGGELLLELGAGAGRNTLRYPGFRRIVLLDYSRTQLKQAQERLGRSECYLYVAADIYRQPFVDGLFDAATMIRTLHHMVDAPAALHQVRKALQPGATFILEYANKRNLKSMLRYALGRQKWSPYTLEPVEFMPLNFDFHPRAIREWLRMEGFIVEKVLTVSHFRIDLLKRIIPPGFLAGLDSILQWSGALGQFTPSIFIKARLAGDGAGSVPADPTAFFKCPQCGQYPLIDQGNQLRCSACHRIWNISDGIYDFRGEVA
;
A
#
# COMPACT_ATOMS: atom_id res chain seq x y z
N MET A 1 15.65 10.35 27.75
CA MET A 1 15.13 9.43 26.74
C MET A 1 13.99 10.15 26.05
N LEU A 2 14.17 10.53 24.79
CA LEU A 2 13.06 11.06 24.00
C LEU A 2 12.10 9.87 23.78
N GLU A 3 10.90 9.94 24.31
CA GLU A 3 9.82 9.01 23.97
C GLU A 3 9.68 9.00 22.45
N ASP A 4 9.96 7.86 21.86
CA ASP A 4 9.79 7.62 20.44
C ASP A 4 8.28 7.58 20.12
N LYS A 5 7.67 8.74 19.96
CA LYS A 5 6.25 8.88 19.60
C LYS A 5 6.04 8.45 18.17
N ARG A 6 6.01 7.12 17.99
CA ARG A 6 5.61 6.53 16.70
C ARG A 6 4.16 6.87 16.40
N PRO A 7 3.83 7.17 15.13
CA PRO A 7 2.44 7.18 14.73
C PRO A 7 1.78 5.84 15.06
N PRO A 8 0.54 5.82 15.56
CA PRO A 8 -0.16 4.57 15.79
C PRO A 8 -0.35 3.80 14.49
N VAL A 9 -0.21 2.49 14.57
CA VAL A 9 -0.37 1.57 13.43
C VAL A 9 -1.76 0.93 13.52
N CYS A 10 -2.46 0.87 12.40
CA CYS A 10 -3.69 0.09 12.29
C CYS A 10 -3.33 -1.40 12.26
N ASP A 11 -3.63 -2.12 13.33
CA ASP A 11 -3.25 -3.53 13.48
C ASP A 11 -4.47 -4.42 13.25
N TYR A 12 -4.35 -5.34 12.29
CA TYR A 12 -5.33 -6.38 11.97
C TYR A 12 -4.93 -7.75 12.54
N GLU A 13 -4.05 -7.79 13.56
CA GLU A 13 -3.66 -9.06 14.18
C GLU A 13 -4.88 -9.78 14.77
N GLY A 14 -5.01 -11.09 14.48
CA GLY A 14 -6.14 -11.90 14.90
C GLY A 14 -7.47 -11.60 14.20
N SER A 15 -7.51 -10.70 13.20
CA SER A 15 -8.76 -10.33 12.55
C SER A 15 -9.10 -11.22 11.36
N ASP A 16 -10.40 -11.37 11.11
CA ASP A 16 -10.99 -12.00 9.93
C ASP A 16 -11.37 -10.97 8.83
N TYR A 17 -10.64 -9.85 8.79
CA TYR A 17 -10.90 -8.73 7.89
C TYR A 17 -11.05 -9.16 6.43
N GLN A 18 -10.17 -10.04 5.94
CA GLN A 18 -10.19 -10.48 4.55
C GLN A 18 -11.52 -11.16 4.21
N SER A 19 -11.95 -12.15 5.00
CA SER A 19 -13.18 -12.90 4.73
C SER A 19 -14.43 -12.05 4.93
N ARG A 20 -14.51 -11.30 6.00
CA ARG A 20 -15.69 -10.45 6.30
C ARG A 20 -15.84 -9.27 5.35
N PHE A 21 -14.75 -8.57 5.04
CA PHE A 21 -14.84 -7.36 4.25
C PHE A 21 -14.83 -7.62 2.75
N TRP A 22 -13.97 -8.52 2.27
CA TRP A 22 -13.79 -8.74 0.84
C TRP A 22 -14.60 -9.91 0.30
N GLU A 23 -14.60 -11.06 0.96
CA GLU A 23 -15.20 -12.29 0.43
C GLU A 23 -16.71 -12.34 0.66
N THR A 24 -17.18 -11.93 1.85
CA THR A 24 -18.61 -11.93 2.20
C THR A 24 -19.24 -10.54 2.26
N GLY A 25 -18.45 -9.49 2.21
CA GLY A 25 -18.88 -8.10 2.42
C GLY A 25 -19.52 -7.41 1.20
N GLY A 26 -19.84 -8.12 0.11
CA GLY A 26 -20.47 -7.55 -1.09
C GLY A 26 -19.58 -6.53 -1.84
N ARG A 27 -18.27 -6.76 -1.84
CA ARG A 27 -17.26 -5.87 -2.45
C ARG A 27 -16.79 -6.31 -3.83
N GLU A 28 -17.48 -7.25 -4.47
CA GLU A 28 -17.09 -7.78 -5.77
C GLU A 28 -16.97 -6.68 -6.85
N TYR A 29 -17.88 -5.72 -6.84
CA TYR A 29 -17.81 -4.58 -7.77
C TYR A 29 -16.51 -3.78 -7.56
N GLU A 30 -16.24 -3.39 -6.32
CA GLU A 30 -15.03 -2.62 -5.96
C GLU A 30 -13.77 -3.41 -6.31
N ASP A 31 -13.73 -4.71 -6.01
CA ASP A 31 -12.60 -5.59 -6.31
C ASP A 31 -12.31 -5.70 -7.81
N ARG A 32 -13.36 -5.84 -8.63
CA ARG A 32 -13.25 -5.86 -10.09
C ARG A 32 -12.72 -4.53 -10.64
N CYS A 33 -13.24 -3.40 -10.13
CA CYS A 33 -12.79 -2.06 -10.55
C CYS A 33 -11.32 -1.82 -10.21
N GLU A 34 -10.88 -2.24 -9.02
CA GLU A 34 -9.47 -2.16 -8.59
C GLU A 34 -8.58 -3.03 -9.49
N GLY A 35 -9.00 -4.26 -9.80
CA GLY A 35 -8.25 -5.14 -10.71
C GLY A 35 -8.06 -4.54 -12.10
N ILE A 36 -9.10 -3.88 -12.65
CA ILE A 36 -9.00 -3.17 -13.93
C ILE A 36 -8.02 -1.99 -13.84
N ALA A 37 -8.09 -1.19 -12.77
CA ALA A 37 -7.19 -0.07 -12.56
C ALA A 37 -5.72 -0.53 -12.45
N LEU A 38 -5.45 -1.57 -11.65
CA LEU A 38 -4.13 -2.15 -11.49
C LEU A 38 -3.56 -2.65 -12.83
N LYS A 39 -4.35 -3.40 -13.62
CA LYS A 39 -3.94 -3.89 -14.95
C LYS A 39 -3.53 -2.74 -15.88
N ARG A 40 -4.11 -1.54 -15.74
CA ARG A 40 -3.83 -0.36 -16.57
C ARG A 40 -2.61 0.44 -16.13
N LEU A 41 -2.26 0.35 -14.86
CA LEU A 41 -1.23 1.18 -14.24
C LEU A 41 0.09 0.44 -14.04
N LEU A 42 0.04 -0.86 -13.77
CA LEU A 42 1.22 -1.68 -13.52
C LEU A 42 2.14 -1.73 -14.74
N PRO A 43 3.46 -1.75 -14.54
CA PRO A 43 4.41 -2.12 -15.60
C PRO A 43 4.22 -3.59 -16.01
N ALA A 44 4.79 -3.98 -17.13
CA ALA A 44 4.70 -5.35 -17.65
C ALA A 44 5.37 -6.39 -16.73
N GLY A 45 6.30 -5.96 -15.88
CA GLY A 45 7.02 -6.77 -14.91
C GLY A 45 8.27 -6.04 -14.41
N GLY A 46 9.11 -6.76 -13.68
CA GLY A 46 10.35 -6.27 -13.09
C GLY A 46 11.05 -7.33 -12.26
N GLU A 47 12.13 -6.94 -11.61
CA GLU A 47 12.89 -7.84 -10.73
C GLU A 47 12.26 -7.96 -9.33
N LEU A 48 11.89 -6.82 -8.72
CA LEU A 48 11.47 -6.79 -7.31
C LEU A 48 10.37 -5.75 -7.07
N LEU A 49 9.17 -6.24 -6.71
CA LEU A 49 8.04 -5.39 -6.32
C LEU A 49 7.84 -5.39 -4.80
N LEU A 50 7.61 -4.23 -4.22
CA LEU A 50 7.16 -4.07 -2.83
C LEU A 50 5.64 -3.84 -2.78
N GLU A 51 4.90 -4.76 -2.16
CA GLU A 51 3.49 -4.58 -1.84
C GLU A 51 3.35 -4.12 -0.39
N LEU A 52 3.02 -2.83 -0.19
CA LEU A 52 2.83 -2.24 1.15
C LEU A 52 1.39 -2.39 1.60
N GLY A 53 1.19 -2.95 2.80
CA GLY A 53 -0.12 -3.31 3.33
C GLY A 53 -0.75 -4.45 2.52
N ALA A 54 0.03 -5.52 2.30
CA ALA A 54 -0.35 -6.65 1.46
C ALA A 54 -1.59 -7.41 1.98
N GLY A 55 -1.84 -7.32 3.30
CA GLY A 55 -2.90 -8.06 3.96
C GLY A 55 -2.80 -9.56 3.66
N ALA A 56 -3.93 -10.18 3.34
CA ALA A 56 -4.00 -11.60 2.95
C ALA A 56 -3.62 -11.87 1.46
N GLY A 57 -2.85 -11.00 0.82
CA GLY A 57 -2.35 -11.21 -0.54
C GLY A 57 -3.40 -11.14 -1.64
N ARG A 58 -4.48 -10.38 -1.44
CA ARG A 58 -5.59 -10.29 -2.40
C ARG A 58 -5.16 -9.74 -3.77
N ASN A 59 -4.32 -8.71 -3.76
CA ASN A 59 -3.87 -8.07 -4.99
C ASN A 59 -2.60 -8.70 -5.56
N THR A 60 -1.84 -9.48 -4.80
CA THR A 60 -0.54 -10.03 -5.19
C THR A 60 -0.58 -10.80 -6.50
N LEU A 61 -1.62 -11.60 -6.73
CA LEU A 61 -1.82 -12.34 -7.99
C LEU A 61 -2.10 -11.43 -9.20
N ARG A 62 -2.33 -10.14 -8.98
CA ARG A 62 -2.55 -9.13 -10.04
C ARG A 62 -1.26 -8.46 -10.50
N TYR A 63 -0.10 -8.86 -9.96
CA TYR A 63 1.22 -8.34 -10.28
C TYR A 63 2.06 -9.34 -11.10
N PRO A 64 1.62 -9.73 -12.31
CA PRO A 64 2.37 -10.67 -13.13
C PRO A 64 3.67 -10.06 -13.62
N GLY A 65 4.64 -10.92 -13.92
CA GLY A 65 5.88 -10.51 -14.58
C GLY A 65 6.97 -9.99 -13.64
N PHE A 66 6.75 -9.94 -12.32
CA PHE A 66 7.82 -9.68 -11.36
C PHE A 66 8.50 -10.99 -10.95
N ARG A 67 9.84 -10.99 -10.92
CA ARG A 67 10.62 -12.16 -10.48
C ARG A 67 10.36 -12.47 -9.02
N ARG A 68 10.24 -11.42 -8.18
CA ARG A 68 9.91 -11.55 -6.76
C ARG A 68 9.01 -10.42 -6.29
N ILE A 69 8.08 -10.75 -5.39
CA ILE A 69 7.19 -9.80 -4.72
C ILE A 69 7.43 -9.91 -3.22
N VAL A 70 7.75 -8.78 -2.60
CA VAL A 70 7.86 -8.65 -1.15
C VAL A 70 6.53 -8.15 -0.61
N LEU A 71 5.86 -9.00 0.17
CA LEU A 71 4.61 -8.66 0.86
C LEU A 71 4.94 -8.09 2.23
N LEU A 72 4.73 -6.78 2.40
CA LEU A 72 4.91 -6.12 3.69
C LEU A 72 3.54 -5.83 4.31
N ASP A 73 3.35 -6.32 5.52
CA ASP A 73 2.18 -6.00 6.34
C ASP A 73 2.58 -5.93 7.82
N TYR A 74 1.85 -5.19 8.65
CA TYR A 74 2.08 -5.19 10.09
C TYR A 74 1.55 -6.46 10.74
N SER A 75 0.43 -7.00 10.26
CA SER A 75 -0.22 -8.18 10.84
C SER A 75 0.38 -9.50 10.32
N ARG A 76 0.95 -10.30 11.22
CA ARG A 76 1.37 -11.67 10.89
C ARG A 76 0.19 -12.56 10.53
N THR A 77 -0.96 -12.36 11.17
CA THR A 77 -2.18 -13.10 10.85
C THR A 77 -2.55 -12.93 9.39
N GLN A 78 -2.50 -11.69 8.87
CA GLN A 78 -2.76 -11.41 7.47
C GLN A 78 -1.70 -12.05 6.54
N LEU A 79 -0.41 -11.98 6.91
CA LEU A 79 0.65 -12.60 6.13
C LEU A 79 0.56 -14.14 6.12
N LYS A 80 0.10 -14.78 7.19
CA LYS A 80 -0.20 -16.23 7.19
C LYS A 80 -1.34 -16.58 6.22
N GLN A 81 -2.40 -15.81 6.20
CA GLN A 81 -3.48 -15.95 5.21
C GLN A 81 -2.98 -15.73 3.78
N ALA A 82 -2.04 -14.78 3.58
CA ALA A 82 -1.39 -14.60 2.30
C ALA A 82 -0.56 -15.83 1.90
N GLN A 83 0.18 -16.45 2.83
CA GLN A 83 0.91 -17.71 2.58
C GLN A 83 -0.04 -18.88 2.23
N GLU A 84 -1.19 -18.98 2.87
CA GLU A 84 -2.21 -19.97 2.55
C GLU A 84 -2.76 -19.77 1.13
N ARG A 85 -2.94 -18.54 0.71
CA ARG A 85 -3.46 -18.17 -0.63
C ARG A 85 -2.43 -18.32 -1.75
N LEU A 86 -1.20 -17.90 -1.53
CA LEU A 86 -0.15 -17.77 -2.55
C LEU A 86 0.87 -18.91 -2.54
N GLY A 87 0.95 -19.62 -1.43
CA GLY A 87 1.98 -20.62 -1.17
C GLY A 87 3.31 -20.02 -0.74
N ARG A 88 4.28 -20.93 -0.51
CA ARG A 88 5.67 -20.58 -0.21
C ARG A 88 6.52 -20.90 -1.43
N SER A 89 7.09 -19.90 -2.05
CA SER A 89 7.97 -20.02 -3.21
C SER A 89 8.99 -18.92 -3.20
N GLU A 90 10.00 -19.01 -4.04
CA GLU A 90 11.01 -17.95 -4.20
C GLU A 90 10.42 -16.66 -4.78
N CYS A 91 9.22 -16.71 -5.36
CA CYS A 91 8.53 -15.55 -5.88
C CYS A 91 7.96 -14.64 -4.79
N TYR A 92 7.70 -15.17 -3.59
CA TYR A 92 7.05 -14.41 -2.53
C TYR A 92 7.89 -14.35 -1.26
N LEU A 93 8.14 -13.14 -0.78
CA LEU A 93 8.83 -12.89 0.49
C LEU A 93 7.86 -12.19 1.45
N TYR A 94 7.64 -12.76 2.61
CA TYR A 94 6.67 -12.26 3.61
C TYR A 94 7.41 -11.54 4.73
N VAL A 95 7.06 -10.26 4.94
CA VAL A 95 7.75 -9.38 5.89
C VAL A 95 6.74 -8.69 6.81
N ALA A 96 6.80 -8.99 8.10
CA ALA A 96 6.02 -8.30 9.12
C ALA A 96 6.82 -7.09 9.62
N ALA A 97 6.38 -5.87 9.29
CA ALA A 97 7.07 -4.65 9.68
C ALA A 97 6.15 -3.43 9.69
N ASP A 98 6.57 -2.41 10.43
CA ASP A 98 5.95 -1.09 10.41
C ASP A 98 6.40 -0.32 9.15
N ILE A 99 5.44 0.21 8.40
CA ILE A 99 5.70 1.02 7.19
C ILE A 99 6.58 2.23 7.52
N TYR A 100 6.43 2.83 8.69
CA TYR A 100 7.25 3.97 9.12
C TYR A 100 8.70 3.60 9.43
N ARG A 101 8.99 2.31 9.61
CA ARG A 101 10.31 1.74 9.94
C ARG A 101 10.60 0.48 9.15
N GLN A 102 10.36 0.52 7.85
CA GLN A 102 10.62 -0.63 7.01
C GLN A 102 12.10 -1.04 7.03
N PRO A 103 12.36 -2.37 7.04
CA PRO A 103 13.71 -2.88 7.21
C PRO A 103 14.53 -2.93 5.92
N PHE A 104 14.07 -2.36 4.82
CA PHE A 104 14.71 -2.51 3.52
C PHE A 104 15.86 -1.53 3.32
N VAL A 105 16.90 -1.97 2.62
CA VAL A 105 17.96 -1.09 2.14
C VAL A 105 17.38 -0.05 1.17
N ASP A 106 17.99 1.13 1.13
CA ASP A 106 17.51 2.22 0.28
C ASP A 106 17.72 1.87 -1.20
N GLY A 107 16.78 2.25 -2.05
CA GLY A 107 16.88 2.03 -3.49
C GLY A 107 16.86 0.56 -3.92
N LEU A 108 16.11 -0.29 -3.22
CA LEU A 108 16.06 -1.73 -3.48
C LEU A 108 15.06 -2.12 -4.58
N PHE A 109 13.87 -1.52 -4.59
CA PHE A 109 12.74 -1.97 -5.40
C PHE A 109 12.60 -1.19 -6.70
N ASP A 110 12.31 -1.89 -7.80
CA ASP A 110 11.99 -1.31 -9.10
C ASP A 110 10.50 -0.97 -9.27
N ALA A 111 9.64 -1.49 -8.38
CA ALA A 111 8.26 -1.10 -8.29
C ALA A 111 7.71 -1.20 -6.85
N ALA A 112 6.69 -0.39 -6.53
CA ALA A 112 5.91 -0.55 -5.31
C ALA A 112 4.42 -0.33 -5.58
N THR A 113 3.58 -0.98 -4.76
CA THR A 113 2.14 -0.76 -4.69
C THR A 113 1.72 -0.47 -3.26
N MET A 114 0.79 0.48 -3.08
CA MET A 114 0.16 0.79 -1.81
C MET A 114 -1.35 0.95 -2.05
N ILE A 115 -2.10 -0.14 -1.90
CA ILE A 115 -3.52 -0.22 -2.25
C ILE A 115 -4.34 -0.49 -0.99
N ARG A 116 -5.28 0.37 -0.70
CA ARG A 116 -6.10 0.31 0.54
C ARG A 116 -5.28 0.38 1.82
N THR A 117 -4.16 1.11 1.79
CA THR A 117 -3.21 1.16 2.90
C THR A 117 -2.99 2.60 3.40
N LEU A 118 -2.82 3.56 2.49
CA LEU A 118 -2.52 4.95 2.88
C LEU A 118 -3.57 5.54 3.82
N HIS A 119 -4.83 5.15 3.68
CA HIS A 119 -5.91 5.64 4.53
C HIS A 119 -5.83 5.16 5.99
N HIS A 120 -4.91 4.24 6.33
CA HIS A 120 -4.59 3.87 7.70
C HIS A 120 -3.36 4.60 8.26
N MET A 121 -2.73 5.48 7.46
CA MET A 121 -1.52 6.20 7.86
C MET A 121 -1.88 7.55 8.49
N VAL A 122 -1.60 7.70 9.78
CA VAL A 122 -1.77 8.96 10.52
C VAL A 122 -0.86 10.05 9.96
N ASP A 123 0.37 9.68 9.62
CA ASP A 123 1.36 10.54 8.96
C ASP A 123 1.62 10.03 7.54
N ALA A 124 0.71 10.35 6.62
CA ALA A 124 0.85 9.94 5.22
C ALA A 124 2.12 10.46 4.54
N PRO A 125 2.57 11.72 4.76
CA PRO A 125 3.89 12.17 4.27
C PRO A 125 5.04 11.31 4.73
N ALA A 126 5.14 10.97 6.02
CA ALA A 126 6.20 10.10 6.54
C ALA A 126 6.16 8.70 5.92
N ALA A 127 4.97 8.14 5.71
CA ALA A 127 4.83 6.85 5.01
C ALA A 127 5.32 6.94 3.55
N LEU A 128 4.95 7.99 2.82
CA LEU A 128 5.41 8.21 1.43
C LEU A 128 6.93 8.43 1.36
N HIS A 129 7.52 9.10 2.35
CA HIS A 129 8.97 9.23 2.47
C HIS A 129 9.66 7.86 2.59
N GLN A 130 9.12 6.94 3.39
CA GLN A 130 9.66 5.59 3.50
C GLN A 130 9.53 4.82 2.17
N VAL A 131 8.42 4.96 1.46
CA VAL A 131 8.26 4.36 0.12
C VAL A 131 9.33 4.89 -0.83
N ARG A 132 9.54 6.21 -0.85
CA ARG A 132 10.58 6.85 -1.68
C ARG A 132 11.96 6.27 -1.40
N LYS A 133 12.30 6.06 -0.13
CA LYS A 133 13.62 5.50 0.26
C LYS A 133 13.82 4.07 -0.25
N ALA A 134 12.79 3.25 -0.23
CA ALA A 134 12.87 1.87 -0.67
C ALA A 134 12.99 1.74 -2.20
N LEU A 135 12.53 2.73 -2.96
CA LEU A 135 12.47 2.68 -4.42
C LEU A 135 13.77 3.15 -5.08
N GLN A 136 14.14 2.47 -6.17
CA GLN A 136 15.21 2.90 -7.07
C GLN A 136 14.80 4.17 -7.84
N PRO A 137 15.77 5.00 -8.28
CA PRO A 137 15.49 6.03 -9.28
C PRO A 137 14.82 5.42 -10.52
N GLY A 138 13.79 6.07 -11.05
CA GLY A 138 13.00 5.55 -12.18
C GLY A 138 11.93 4.50 -11.83
N ALA A 139 11.88 4.01 -10.60
CA ALA A 139 10.92 3.00 -10.16
C ALA A 139 9.46 3.46 -10.28
N THR A 140 8.56 2.51 -10.55
CA THR A 140 7.12 2.76 -10.62
C THR A 140 6.48 2.63 -9.23
N PHE A 141 5.66 3.59 -8.87
CA PHE A 141 4.82 3.54 -7.67
C PHE A 141 3.32 3.63 -8.03
N ILE A 142 2.56 2.62 -7.60
CA ILE A 142 1.09 2.61 -7.73
C ILE A 142 0.48 2.87 -6.37
N LEU A 143 -0.17 4.02 -6.25
CA LEU A 143 -0.82 4.46 -5.02
C LEU A 143 -2.33 4.49 -5.19
N GLU A 144 -3.08 3.89 -4.24
CA GLU A 144 -4.49 4.14 -4.06
C GLU A 144 -4.73 4.92 -2.78
N TYR A 145 -5.64 5.87 -2.81
CA TYR A 145 -6.06 6.62 -1.63
C TYR A 145 -7.56 6.91 -1.61
N ALA A 146 -8.11 7.01 -0.40
CA ALA A 146 -9.47 7.42 -0.14
C ALA A 146 -9.60 8.94 -0.30
N ASN A 147 -10.51 9.36 -1.21
CA ASN A 147 -10.67 10.75 -1.62
C ASN A 147 -11.76 11.46 -0.81
N LYS A 148 -11.39 12.40 0.04
CA LYS A 148 -12.35 13.23 0.78
C LYS A 148 -13.18 14.14 -0.12
N ARG A 149 -12.68 14.53 -1.29
CA ARG A 149 -13.35 15.40 -2.28
C ARG A 149 -14.19 14.59 -3.27
N ASN A 150 -14.80 13.49 -2.84
CA ASN A 150 -15.72 12.74 -3.68
C ASN A 150 -17.09 13.43 -3.77
N LEU A 151 -17.86 13.15 -4.84
CA LEU A 151 -19.15 13.78 -5.10
C LEU A 151 -20.14 13.65 -3.93
N LYS A 152 -20.18 12.49 -3.27
CA LYS A 152 -21.04 12.24 -2.10
C LYS A 152 -20.70 13.17 -0.93
N SER A 153 -19.40 13.34 -0.63
CA SER A 153 -18.92 14.27 0.40
C SER A 153 -19.26 15.73 0.06
N MET A 154 -19.04 16.12 -1.19
CA MET A 154 -19.34 17.48 -1.65
C MET A 154 -20.84 17.79 -1.50
N LEU A 155 -21.70 16.85 -1.90
CA LEU A 155 -23.15 17.01 -1.78
C LEU A 155 -23.60 17.04 -0.30
N ARG A 156 -23.07 16.16 0.54
CA ARG A 156 -23.39 16.17 1.96
C ARG A 156 -22.99 17.48 2.65
N TYR A 157 -21.83 18.02 2.30
CA TYR A 157 -21.36 19.29 2.82
C TYR A 157 -22.26 20.45 2.36
N ALA A 158 -22.58 20.51 1.08
CA ALA A 158 -23.47 21.54 0.53
C ALA A 158 -24.88 21.51 1.16
N LEU A 159 -25.37 20.32 1.55
CA LEU A 159 -26.67 20.15 2.22
C LEU A 159 -26.59 20.28 3.77
N GLY A 160 -25.45 20.68 4.33
CA GLY A 160 -25.28 20.80 5.79
C GLY A 160 -25.29 19.45 6.54
N ARG A 161 -25.17 18.31 5.85
CA ARG A 161 -25.21 16.94 6.41
C ARG A 161 -23.83 16.41 6.80
N GLN A 162 -22.78 17.23 6.70
CA GLN A 162 -21.40 16.89 7.02
C GLN A 162 -20.72 18.12 7.61
N LYS A 163 -20.01 17.93 8.73
CA LYS A 163 -19.36 19.04 9.47
C LYS A 163 -18.03 19.46 8.87
N TRP A 164 -17.26 18.48 8.32
CA TRP A 164 -15.94 18.76 7.74
C TRP A 164 -16.05 19.13 6.25
N SER A 165 -15.18 20.05 5.83
CA SER A 165 -15.13 20.53 4.45
C SER A 165 -14.36 19.54 3.56
N PRO A 166 -14.92 19.12 2.41
CA PRO A 166 -14.20 18.33 1.41
C PRO A 166 -13.12 19.13 0.65
N TYR A 167 -13.07 20.46 0.85
CA TYR A 167 -12.19 21.35 0.08
C TYR A 167 -10.91 21.73 0.80
N THR A 168 -10.78 21.52 2.11
CA THR A 168 -9.54 21.77 2.85
C THR A 168 -8.50 20.68 2.54
N LEU A 169 -7.22 21.01 2.68
CA LEU A 169 -6.12 20.09 2.35
C LEU A 169 -5.83 19.09 3.46
N GLU A 170 -6.19 19.42 4.70
CA GLU A 170 -5.96 18.57 5.85
C GLU A 170 -6.69 17.23 5.69
N PRO A 171 -6.04 16.11 6.06
CA PRO A 171 -6.71 14.81 6.14
C PRO A 171 -7.92 14.86 7.08
N VAL A 172 -8.91 14.03 6.82
CA VAL A 172 -10.04 13.87 7.74
C VAL A 172 -10.10 12.44 8.25
N GLU A 173 -10.02 12.29 9.55
CA GLU A 173 -10.26 11.01 10.22
C GLU A 173 -11.77 10.84 10.40
N PHE A 174 -12.37 9.90 9.68
CA PHE A 174 -13.82 9.63 9.76
C PHE A 174 -14.16 8.43 10.67
N MET A 175 -13.18 7.59 10.95
CA MET A 175 -13.19 6.51 11.94
C MET A 175 -11.78 6.38 12.51
N PRO A 176 -11.57 5.78 13.70
CA PRO A 176 -10.25 5.59 14.26
C PRO A 176 -9.27 4.97 13.25
N LEU A 177 -8.14 5.64 13.02
CA LEU A 177 -7.11 5.26 12.05
C LEU A 177 -7.63 5.04 10.62
N ASN A 178 -8.66 5.80 10.21
CA ASN A 178 -9.16 5.81 8.84
C ASN A 178 -9.30 7.24 8.31
N PHE A 179 -8.49 7.59 7.34
CA PHE A 179 -8.33 8.93 6.82
C PHE A 179 -8.73 9.03 5.36
N ASP A 180 -9.46 10.09 5.03
CA ASP A 180 -9.68 10.54 3.67
C ASP A 180 -8.77 11.73 3.35
N PHE A 181 -8.20 11.76 2.14
CA PHE A 181 -7.22 12.76 1.72
C PHE A 181 -7.74 13.65 0.59
N HIS A 182 -7.27 14.90 0.56
CA HIS A 182 -7.55 15.79 -0.55
C HIS A 182 -6.58 15.52 -1.73
N PRO A 183 -7.07 15.45 -2.99
CA PRO A 183 -6.21 15.14 -4.15
C PRO A 183 -5.01 16.06 -4.34
N ARG A 184 -5.14 17.35 -3.99
CA ARG A 184 -4.00 18.30 -4.05
C ARG A 184 -2.95 17.99 -3.00
N ALA A 185 -3.34 17.61 -1.78
CA ALA A 185 -2.38 17.25 -0.74
C ALA A 185 -1.56 16.02 -1.15
N ILE A 186 -2.20 14.97 -1.66
CA ILE A 186 -1.50 13.78 -2.17
C ILE A 186 -0.51 14.13 -3.28
N ARG A 187 -0.92 14.96 -4.25
CA ARG A 187 -0.02 15.39 -5.34
C ARG A 187 1.18 16.18 -4.84
N GLU A 188 0.97 17.06 -3.86
CA GLU A 188 2.04 17.86 -3.27
C GLU A 188 3.03 16.98 -2.50
N TRP A 189 2.55 16.05 -1.67
CA TRP A 189 3.41 15.11 -0.95
C TRP A 189 4.22 14.22 -1.90
N LEU A 190 3.60 13.69 -2.94
CA LEU A 190 4.32 12.92 -3.98
C LEU A 190 5.40 13.78 -4.66
N ARG A 191 5.09 15.03 -5.00
CA ARG A 191 6.04 15.96 -5.61
C ARG A 191 7.21 16.27 -4.68
N MET A 192 6.95 16.50 -3.39
CA MET A 192 8.00 16.76 -2.38
C MET A 192 8.95 15.57 -2.24
N GLU A 193 8.47 14.36 -2.38
CA GLU A 193 9.28 13.12 -2.36
C GLU A 193 9.92 12.80 -3.74
N GLY A 194 9.80 13.68 -4.72
CA GLY A 194 10.42 13.53 -6.04
C GLY A 194 9.68 12.58 -6.98
N PHE A 195 8.42 12.27 -6.71
CA PHE A 195 7.59 11.49 -7.63
C PHE A 195 6.98 12.36 -8.74
N ILE A 196 7.02 11.84 -9.95
CA ILE A 196 6.36 12.41 -11.13
C ILE A 196 5.08 11.61 -11.37
N VAL A 197 3.92 12.26 -11.24
CA VAL A 197 2.61 11.62 -11.51
C VAL A 197 2.44 11.46 -13.02
N GLU A 198 2.35 10.22 -13.49
CA GLU A 198 2.20 9.89 -14.91
C GLU A 198 0.74 9.66 -15.31
N LYS A 199 -0.05 9.03 -14.42
CA LYS A 199 -1.45 8.70 -14.72
C LYS A 199 -2.30 8.73 -13.46
N VAL A 200 -3.56 9.16 -13.62
CA VAL A 200 -4.55 9.18 -12.55
C VAL A 200 -5.83 8.51 -13.05
N LEU A 201 -6.33 7.54 -12.31
CA LEU A 201 -7.62 6.90 -12.58
C LEU A 201 -8.58 7.14 -11.41
N THR A 202 -9.81 7.42 -11.75
CA THR A 202 -10.95 7.49 -10.80
C THR A 202 -11.65 6.15 -10.75
N VAL A 203 -11.87 5.59 -9.57
CA VAL A 203 -12.37 4.22 -9.42
C VAL A 203 -13.58 4.19 -8.49
N SER A 204 -14.46 3.23 -8.73
CA SER A 204 -15.67 3.01 -7.93
C SER A 204 -16.74 4.12 -8.07
N HIS A 205 -17.06 4.56 -9.31
CA HIS A 205 -18.07 5.56 -9.61
C HIS A 205 -19.47 5.15 -9.13
N PHE A 206 -19.79 3.85 -9.20
CA PHE A 206 -21.11 3.31 -8.87
C PHE A 206 -21.16 2.66 -7.48
N ARG A 207 -20.41 3.20 -6.50
CA ARG A 207 -20.41 2.73 -5.11
C ARG A 207 -21.69 3.18 -4.37
N ILE A 208 -22.85 2.72 -4.88
CA ILE A 208 -24.19 2.99 -4.38
C ILE A 208 -24.86 1.63 -4.16
N ASP A 209 -25.29 1.36 -2.92
CA ASP A 209 -25.80 0.06 -2.53
C ASP A 209 -27.02 -0.40 -3.35
N LEU A 210 -27.91 0.54 -3.72
CA LEU A 210 -29.06 0.25 -4.56
C LEU A 210 -28.62 -0.26 -5.94
N LEU A 211 -27.66 0.38 -6.58
CA LEU A 211 -27.16 -0.04 -7.90
C LEU A 211 -26.50 -1.42 -7.82
N LYS A 212 -25.71 -1.66 -6.79
CA LYS A 212 -25.00 -2.94 -6.59
C LYS A 212 -25.94 -4.12 -6.32
N ARG A 213 -27.15 -3.85 -5.81
CA ARG A 213 -28.19 -4.89 -5.61
C ARG A 213 -28.93 -5.27 -6.87
N ILE A 214 -29.12 -4.30 -7.79
CA ILE A 214 -29.95 -4.47 -8.98
C ILE A 214 -29.10 -4.86 -10.20
N ILE A 215 -27.88 -4.35 -10.31
CA ILE A 215 -27.03 -4.51 -11.49
C ILE A 215 -25.87 -5.45 -11.17
N PRO A 216 -25.61 -6.45 -12.04
CA PRO A 216 -24.50 -7.37 -11.83
C PRO A 216 -23.14 -6.65 -11.67
N PRO A 217 -22.29 -7.05 -10.71
CA PRO A 217 -21.01 -6.39 -10.44
C PRO A 217 -20.09 -6.29 -11.65
N GLY A 218 -20.08 -7.29 -12.53
CA GLY A 218 -19.28 -7.28 -13.77
C GLY A 218 -19.72 -6.21 -14.76
N PHE A 219 -21.03 -5.97 -14.89
CA PHE A 219 -21.53 -4.91 -15.76
C PHE A 219 -21.19 -3.52 -15.21
N LEU A 220 -21.40 -3.30 -13.90
CA LEU A 220 -21.00 -2.04 -13.26
C LEU A 220 -19.49 -1.79 -13.39
N ALA A 221 -18.67 -2.82 -13.22
CA ALA A 221 -17.22 -2.69 -13.40
C ALA A 221 -16.82 -2.39 -14.84
N GLY A 222 -17.56 -2.93 -15.82
CA GLY A 222 -17.40 -2.60 -17.24
C GLY A 222 -17.66 -1.12 -17.52
N LEU A 223 -18.77 -0.57 -17.00
CA LEU A 223 -19.07 0.86 -17.10
C LEU A 223 -18.05 1.74 -16.35
N ASP A 224 -17.68 1.32 -15.14
CA ASP A 224 -16.64 2.00 -14.35
C ASP A 224 -15.33 2.07 -15.12
N SER A 225 -14.97 1.00 -15.81
CA SER A 225 -13.73 0.92 -16.58
C SER A 225 -13.60 2.03 -17.64
N ILE A 226 -14.70 2.40 -18.28
CA ILE A 226 -14.73 3.51 -19.25
C ILE A 226 -14.51 4.85 -18.53
N LEU A 227 -15.17 5.03 -17.39
CA LEU A 227 -15.11 6.27 -16.61
C LEU A 227 -13.79 6.44 -15.84
N GLN A 228 -13.02 5.39 -15.62
CA GLN A 228 -11.75 5.47 -14.88
C GLN A 228 -10.79 6.51 -15.44
N TRP A 229 -10.82 6.75 -16.74
CA TRP A 229 -9.97 7.73 -17.43
C TRP A 229 -10.34 9.20 -17.11
N SER A 230 -11.52 9.44 -16.52
CA SER A 230 -11.95 10.78 -16.13
C SER A 230 -11.07 11.42 -15.03
N GLY A 231 -10.17 10.65 -14.42
CA GLY A 231 -9.21 11.12 -13.42
C GLY A 231 -8.29 12.25 -13.88
N ALA A 232 -8.07 12.37 -15.18
CA ALA A 232 -7.33 13.48 -15.79
C ALA A 232 -8.14 14.80 -15.78
N LEU A 233 -9.47 14.71 -15.86
CA LEU A 233 -10.37 15.86 -15.90
C LEU A 233 -10.87 16.27 -14.52
N GLY A 234 -11.12 15.29 -13.65
CA GLY A 234 -11.61 15.55 -12.30
C GLY A 234 -11.63 14.30 -11.43
N GLN A 235 -11.41 14.47 -10.13
CA GLN A 235 -11.31 13.39 -9.17
C GLN A 235 -12.48 13.47 -8.20
N PHE A 236 -13.63 12.89 -8.59
CA PHE A 236 -14.89 12.98 -7.84
C PHE A 236 -15.36 11.63 -7.28
N THR A 237 -14.60 10.55 -7.51
CA THR A 237 -14.89 9.23 -6.96
C THR A 237 -14.28 9.04 -5.56
N PRO A 238 -14.78 8.08 -4.77
CA PRO A 238 -14.25 7.82 -3.42
C PRO A 238 -12.84 7.20 -3.43
N SER A 239 -12.42 6.54 -4.50
CA SER A 239 -11.09 5.93 -4.61
C SER A 239 -10.37 6.47 -5.85
N ILE A 240 -9.12 6.86 -5.67
CA ILE A 240 -8.24 7.39 -6.71
C ILE A 240 -6.99 6.54 -6.79
N PHE A 241 -6.64 6.12 -8.00
CA PHE A 241 -5.40 5.41 -8.30
C PHE A 241 -4.44 6.32 -9.05
N ILE A 242 -3.20 6.34 -8.60
CA ILE A 242 -2.11 7.10 -9.21
C ILE A 242 -1.01 6.13 -9.64
N LYS A 243 -0.54 6.27 -10.88
CA LYS A 243 0.77 5.81 -11.29
C LYS A 243 1.73 6.98 -11.20
N ALA A 244 2.76 6.82 -10.40
CA ALA A 244 3.86 7.77 -10.29
C ALA A 244 5.19 7.08 -10.56
N ARG A 245 6.19 7.83 -11.00
CA ARG A 245 7.56 7.39 -11.21
C ARG A 245 8.50 8.21 -10.33
N LEU A 246 9.39 7.56 -9.62
CA LEU A 246 10.44 8.27 -8.88
C LEU A 246 11.41 8.93 -9.86
N ALA A 247 11.70 10.22 -9.68
CA ALA A 247 12.61 10.95 -10.53
C ALA A 247 14.04 10.35 -10.47
N GLY A 248 14.75 10.49 -11.58
CA GLY A 248 16.08 9.93 -11.79
C GLY A 248 16.09 8.73 -12.71
N ASP A 249 17.26 8.43 -13.23
CA ASP A 249 17.53 7.28 -14.10
C ASP A 249 18.57 6.40 -13.42
N GLY A 250 18.33 5.11 -13.39
CA GLY A 250 19.27 4.13 -12.84
C GLY A 250 18.55 2.87 -12.38
N ALA A 251 18.91 1.76 -12.98
CA ALA A 251 18.54 0.44 -12.45
C ALA A 251 19.63 0.02 -11.46
N GLY A 252 19.28 -0.04 -10.18
CA GLY A 252 20.10 -0.74 -9.19
C GLY A 252 20.11 -2.24 -9.49
N SER A 253 21.17 -2.94 -9.11
CA SER A 253 21.14 -4.40 -9.12
C SER A 253 20.39 -4.92 -7.90
N VAL A 254 19.40 -5.77 -8.11
CA VAL A 254 18.70 -6.45 -7.01
C VAL A 254 19.58 -7.61 -6.54
N PRO A 255 19.94 -7.70 -5.23
CA PRO A 255 20.69 -8.83 -4.71
C PRO A 255 19.95 -10.15 -4.94
N ALA A 256 20.69 -11.23 -5.20
CA ALA A 256 20.10 -12.56 -5.36
C ALA A 256 19.58 -13.13 -4.03
N ASP A 257 20.33 -12.90 -2.96
CA ASP A 257 20.00 -13.35 -1.61
C ASP A 257 19.01 -12.38 -0.93
N PRO A 258 17.82 -12.85 -0.52
CA PRO A 258 16.84 -12.03 0.17
C PRO A 258 17.32 -11.43 1.51
N THR A 259 18.28 -12.06 2.19
CA THR A 259 18.82 -11.53 3.45
C THR A 259 19.54 -10.20 3.25
N ALA A 260 20.10 -9.98 2.05
CA ALA A 260 20.70 -8.72 1.63
C ALA A 260 19.69 -7.59 1.34
N PHE A 261 18.38 -7.86 1.43
CA PHE A 261 17.36 -6.81 1.32
C PHE A 261 17.22 -5.98 2.59
N PHE A 262 17.73 -6.50 3.72
CA PHE A 262 17.41 -5.99 5.04
C PHE A 262 18.53 -5.21 5.69
N LYS A 263 18.18 -4.03 6.20
CA LYS A 263 18.95 -3.26 7.19
C LYS A 263 18.22 -3.26 8.52
N CYS A 264 18.92 -2.94 9.58
CA CYS A 264 18.29 -2.80 10.89
C CYS A 264 17.31 -1.63 10.91
N PRO A 265 16.00 -1.85 11.17
CA PRO A 265 15.03 -0.75 11.18
C PRO A 265 15.21 0.18 12.37
N GLN A 266 16.04 -0.19 13.38
CA GLN A 266 16.31 0.63 14.54
C GLN A 266 17.48 1.59 14.35
N CYS A 267 18.61 1.12 13.82
CA CYS A 267 19.82 1.94 13.70
C CYS A 267 20.34 2.11 12.28
N GLY A 268 19.68 1.50 11.28
CA GLY A 268 20.07 1.58 9.88
C GLY A 268 21.27 0.73 9.48
N GLN A 269 21.90 -0.03 10.41
CA GLN A 269 23.05 -0.87 10.12
C GLN A 269 22.74 -1.91 9.04
N TYR A 270 23.67 -2.06 8.10
CA TYR A 270 23.65 -3.03 7.01
C TYR A 270 25.06 -3.58 6.80
N PRO A 271 25.20 -4.87 6.46
CA PRO A 271 24.18 -5.91 6.42
C PRO A 271 23.78 -6.37 7.82
N LEU A 272 22.66 -7.09 7.92
CA LEU A 272 22.33 -7.90 9.09
C LEU A 272 23.03 -9.25 9.01
N ILE A 273 23.36 -9.84 10.17
CA ILE A 273 23.98 -11.16 10.26
C ILE A 273 22.87 -12.21 10.24
N ASP A 274 22.88 -13.06 9.23
CA ASP A 274 21.96 -14.19 9.13
C ASP A 274 22.41 -15.32 10.07
N GLN A 275 21.49 -15.81 10.89
CA GLN A 275 21.66 -16.93 11.83
C GLN A 275 20.65 -18.06 11.52
N GLY A 276 20.11 -18.11 10.29
CA GLY A 276 19.15 -19.10 9.82
C GLY A 276 17.71 -18.72 10.16
N ASN A 277 17.32 -18.78 11.42
CA ASN A 277 15.97 -18.41 11.89
C ASN A 277 15.89 -17.00 12.49
N GLN A 278 16.97 -16.24 12.46
CA GLN A 278 17.09 -14.90 13.02
C GLN A 278 18.04 -14.04 12.20
N LEU A 279 17.77 -12.73 12.16
CA LEU A 279 18.69 -11.71 11.66
C LEU A 279 19.17 -10.86 12.84
N ARG A 280 20.50 -10.73 13.01
CA ARG A 280 21.10 -9.95 14.09
C ARG A 280 21.78 -8.70 13.57
N CYS A 281 21.55 -7.59 14.24
CA CYS A 281 22.27 -6.35 14.00
C CYS A 281 23.64 -6.36 14.69
N SER A 282 24.73 -6.11 13.94
CA SER A 282 26.09 -6.05 14.51
C SER A 282 26.33 -4.78 15.35
N ALA A 283 25.58 -3.69 15.11
CA ALA A 283 25.78 -2.41 15.80
C ALA A 283 24.96 -2.29 17.10
N CYS A 284 23.64 -2.52 17.03
CA CYS A 284 22.78 -2.37 18.20
C CYS A 284 22.39 -3.70 18.86
N HIS A 285 22.90 -4.81 18.35
CA HIS A 285 22.73 -6.19 18.85
C HIS A 285 21.27 -6.70 18.86
N ARG A 286 20.32 -5.99 18.28
CA ARG A 286 18.94 -6.41 18.17
C ARG A 286 18.79 -7.62 17.26
N ILE A 287 17.83 -8.46 17.61
CA ILE A 287 17.54 -9.71 16.93
C ILE A 287 16.12 -9.65 16.37
N TRP A 288 15.96 -10.10 15.14
CA TRP A 288 14.70 -10.14 14.41
C TRP A 288 14.42 -11.58 14.00
N ASN A 289 13.25 -12.10 14.35
CA ASN A 289 12.92 -13.50 14.09
C ASN A 289 12.50 -13.77 12.65
N ILE A 290 12.85 -14.94 12.16
CA ILE A 290 12.28 -15.54 10.95
C ILE A 290 11.52 -16.79 11.40
N SER A 291 10.21 -16.75 11.35
CA SER A 291 9.38 -17.89 11.76
C SER A 291 8.26 -18.15 10.77
N ASP A 292 8.02 -19.41 10.44
CA ASP A 292 7.05 -19.85 9.42
C ASP A 292 7.32 -19.24 8.03
N GLY A 293 8.56 -18.82 7.73
CA GLY A 293 8.92 -18.13 6.48
C GLY A 293 8.49 -16.66 6.44
N ILE A 294 8.18 -16.07 7.61
CA ILE A 294 7.88 -14.64 7.76
C ILE A 294 9.05 -13.98 8.49
N TYR A 295 9.62 -12.93 7.89
CA TYR A 295 10.62 -12.07 8.50
C TYR A 295 9.91 -11.05 9.40
N ASP A 296 10.08 -11.12 10.72
CA ASP A 296 9.36 -10.26 11.68
C ASP A 296 10.24 -9.17 12.26
N PHE A 297 10.01 -7.92 11.81
CA PHE A 297 10.73 -6.72 12.24
C PHE A 297 9.90 -5.80 13.14
N ARG A 298 8.74 -6.23 13.66
CA ARG A 298 7.84 -5.40 14.47
C ARG A 298 8.33 -5.18 15.89
N GLY A 299 8.90 -6.19 16.50
CA GLY A 299 9.39 -6.16 17.88
C GLY A 299 10.72 -6.86 18.02
N GLU A 300 11.44 -6.52 19.06
CA GLU A 300 12.68 -7.23 19.43
C GLU A 300 12.35 -8.57 20.04
N VAL A 301 13.21 -9.55 19.77
CA VAL A 301 13.29 -10.74 20.62
C VAL A 301 14.04 -10.34 21.86
N ALA A 302 13.39 -10.48 23.03
CA ALA A 302 14.01 -10.25 24.33
C ALA A 302 15.07 -11.31 24.65
#